data_9aaabc7f285cdc98d6fb1172ce2d6116
#
_entry.id   9aaabc7f285cdc98d6fb1172ce2d6116
#
_cell.length_a   1.000
_cell.length_b   1.000
_cell.length_c   1.000
_cell.angle_alpha   90.00
_cell.angle_beta   90.00
_cell.angle_gamma   90.00
#
_symmetry.space_group_name_H-M   'P 1'
#
loop_
_entity.id
_entity.type
_entity.pdbx_description
1 polymer ?
#
loop_
_entity_poly.entity_id
_entity_poly.type
_entity_poly.pdbx_seq_one_letter_code
_entity_poly.pdbx_strand_id
1 'polypeptide(L)'
;LNDPNIDLIVGSHAHVIQPIGTINGKPVIYGLGNFLSNQSFNCCPDASQNGVIVFVEIEGLRGEVHTTKKISVTPTRVDRSNYEIVPLFDEIMNLEAGSYLRNIYEGAYNDTMTVLEQLGEKFDLEVKEKNQGS
;
A
#
# COMPACT_ATOMS: atom_id res chain seq x y z
N LEU A 1 14.95 -13.68 -9.27
CA LEU A 1 14.32 -12.95 -10.39
C LEU A 1 15.15 -12.99 -11.70
N ASN A 2 16.00 -14.00 -11.84
CA ASN A 2 16.67 -14.26 -13.14
C ASN A 2 15.79 -15.08 -14.11
N ASP A 3 14.69 -15.66 -13.62
CA ASP A 3 13.76 -16.42 -14.45
C ASP A 3 12.95 -15.45 -15.34
N PRO A 4 12.99 -15.61 -16.68
CA PRO A 4 12.26 -14.74 -17.60
C PRO A 4 10.73 -14.88 -17.48
N ASN A 5 10.24 -15.94 -16.86
CA ASN A 5 8.80 -16.17 -16.68
C ASN A 5 8.21 -15.53 -15.41
N ILE A 6 9.03 -14.86 -14.61
CA ILE A 6 8.58 -14.15 -13.41
C ILE A 6 8.66 -12.65 -13.66
N ASP A 7 7.55 -11.95 -13.65
CA ASP A 7 7.47 -10.50 -13.88
C ASP A 7 7.31 -9.71 -12.57
N LEU A 8 6.78 -10.31 -11.52
CA LEU A 8 6.47 -9.69 -10.24
C LEU A 8 6.55 -10.72 -9.12
N ILE A 9 7.05 -10.32 -7.95
CA ILE A 9 6.91 -11.09 -6.69
C ILE A 9 6.09 -10.29 -5.70
N VAL A 10 5.11 -10.96 -5.09
CA VAL A 10 4.29 -10.40 -4.00
C VAL A 10 4.45 -11.29 -2.77
N GLY A 11 5.03 -10.72 -1.72
CA GLY A 11 5.15 -11.33 -0.41
C GLY A 11 3.98 -11.02 0.50
N SER A 12 3.80 -11.87 1.51
CA SER A 12 2.76 -11.74 2.51
C SER A 12 3.20 -12.41 3.82
N HIS A 13 2.31 -12.57 4.81
CA HIS A 13 2.51 -13.29 6.07
C HIS A 13 3.04 -12.45 7.24
N ALA A 14 3.85 -11.44 7.02
CA ALA A 14 4.45 -10.65 8.11
C ALA A 14 3.43 -9.87 8.95
N HIS A 15 2.20 -9.70 8.47
CA HIS A 15 1.13 -8.89 9.07
C HIS A 15 1.47 -7.40 9.27
N VAL A 16 2.54 -6.94 8.67
CA VAL A 16 2.96 -5.54 8.58
C VAL A 16 3.40 -5.23 7.16
N ILE A 17 3.29 -3.96 6.79
CA ILE A 17 3.80 -3.48 5.51
C ILE A 17 5.32 -3.63 5.49
N GLN A 18 5.86 -4.06 4.36
CA GLN A 18 7.28 -4.14 4.08
C GLN A 18 7.61 -3.35 2.81
N PRO A 19 8.88 -3.03 2.55
CA PRO A 19 9.26 -2.22 1.40
C PRO A 19 8.82 -2.81 0.06
N ILE A 20 8.74 -1.94 -0.94
CA ILE A 20 8.71 -2.32 -2.34
C ILE A 20 10.08 -2.01 -2.92
N GLY A 21 10.62 -2.91 -3.70
CA GLY A 21 11.92 -2.73 -4.37
C GLY A 21 11.95 -3.36 -5.74
N THR A 22 13.09 -3.25 -6.38
CA THR A 22 13.31 -3.79 -7.72
C THR A 22 14.54 -4.71 -7.72
N ILE A 23 14.39 -5.91 -8.26
CA ILE A 23 15.50 -6.85 -8.46
C ILE A 23 15.55 -7.21 -9.94
N ASN A 24 16.67 -6.91 -10.60
CA ASN A 24 16.87 -7.15 -12.03
C ASN A 24 15.76 -6.53 -12.91
N GLY A 25 15.32 -5.31 -12.57
CA GLY A 25 14.27 -4.60 -13.28
C GLY A 25 12.84 -5.07 -13.00
N LYS A 26 12.67 -6.05 -12.11
CA LYS A 26 11.36 -6.62 -11.77
C LYS A 26 10.94 -6.21 -10.36
N PRO A 27 9.69 -5.78 -10.14
CA PRO A 27 9.25 -5.34 -8.84
C PRO A 27 9.10 -6.51 -7.86
N VAL A 28 9.42 -6.21 -6.60
CA VAL A 28 9.23 -7.09 -5.46
C VAL A 28 8.49 -6.33 -4.37
N ILE A 29 7.28 -6.74 -4.08
CA ILE A 29 6.47 -6.25 -2.98
C ILE A 29 6.68 -7.21 -1.82
N TYR A 30 7.48 -6.82 -0.81
CA TYR A 30 7.88 -7.75 0.25
C TYR A 30 6.73 -8.05 1.24
N GLY A 31 5.84 -7.11 1.50
CA GLY A 31 4.68 -7.32 2.35
C GLY A 31 3.63 -6.23 2.22
N LEU A 32 2.36 -6.63 2.07
CA LEU A 32 1.21 -5.74 1.88
C LEU A 32 0.57 -5.29 3.21
N GLY A 33 1.00 -5.83 4.35
CA GLY A 33 0.33 -5.64 5.62
C GLY A 33 -1.00 -6.39 5.70
N ASN A 34 -1.89 -5.90 6.55
CA ASN A 34 -3.23 -6.48 6.73
C ASN A 34 -4.26 -5.69 5.94
N PHE A 35 -5.05 -6.39 5.10
CA PHE A 35 -6.17 -5.75 4.40
C PHE A 35 -7.37 -5.57 5.35
N LEU A 36 -7.85 -6.66 5.95
CA LEU A 36 -8.86 -6.63 7.00
C LEU A 36 -8.38 -7.51 8.16
N SER A 37 -8.25 -6.93 9.35
CA SER A 37 -7.71 -7.64 10.51
C SER A 37 -8.29 -7.11 11.82
N ASN A 38 -8.42 -8.01 12.80
CA ASN A 38 -8.78 -7.65 14.17
C ASN A 38 -7.53 -7.47 15.08
N GLN A 39 -6.34 -7.42 14.53
CA GLN A 39 -5.12 -7.16 15.29
C GLN A 39 -5.15 -5.75 15.88
N SER A 40 -4.73 -5.61 17.13
CA SER A 40 -4.74 -4.36 17.88
C SER A 40 -3.50 -4.25 18.75
N PHE A 41 -3.27 -3.09 19.32
CA PHE A 41 -2.18 -2.83 20.26
C PHE A 41 -2.20 -3.77 21.49
N ASN A 42 -3.30 -4.47 21.78
CA ASN A 42 -3.36 -5.44 22.85
C ASN A 42 -2.59 -6.75 22.54
N CYS A 43 -2.43 -7.07 21.28
CA CYS A 43 -1.73 -8.29 20.85
C CYS A 43 -0.53 -8.02 19.94
N CYS A 44 -0.51 -6.87 19.28
CA CYS A 44 0.28 -6.71 18.07
C CYS A 44 0.73 -5.24 17.92
N PRO A 45 1.80 -4.97 17.17
CA PRO A 45 2.22 -3.60 16.89
C PRO A 45 1.11 -2.78 16.21
N ASP A 46 1.06 -1.48 16.43
CA ASP A 46 0.07 -0.59 15.79
C ASP A 46 0.12 -0.69 14.26
N ALA A 47 1.32 -0.85 13.71
CA ALA A 47 1.54 -1.08 12.28
C ALA A 47 0.76 -2.28 11.69
N SER A 48 0.32 -3.23 12.51
CA SER A 48 -0.51 -4.37 12.07
C SER A 48 -1.95 -3.99 11.72
N GLN A 49 -2.36 -2.75 11.99
CA GLN A 49 -3.64 -2.21 11.55
C GLN A 49 -3.55 -1.56 10.16
N ASN A 50 -2.33 -1.38 9.64
CA ASN A 50 -2.09 -0.75 8.35
C ASN A 50 -1.93 -1.80 7.26
N GLY A 51 -2.39 -1.46 6.07
CA GLY A 51 -2.24 -2.22 4.84
C GLY A 51 -1.98 -1.31 3.64
N VAL A 52 -1.73 -1.91 2.51
CA VAL A 52 -1.57 -1.19 1.25
C VAL A 52 -2.21 -1.97 0.11
N ILE A 53 -2.94 -1.28 -0.75
CA ILE A 53 -3.32 -1.79 -2.06
C ILE A 53 -2.27 -1.31 -3.04
N VAL A 54 -1.70 -2.22 -3.81
CA VAL A 54 -0.68 -1.90 -4.81
C VAL A 54 -1.24 -2.18 -6.19
N PHE A 55 -1.16 -1.19 -7.07
CA PHE A 55 -1.51 -1.30 -8.47
C PHE A 55 -0.23 -1.39 -9.28
N VAL A 56 -0.10 -2.46 -10.07
CA VAL A 56 1.06 -2.68 -10.92
C VAL A 56 0.59 -2.76 -12.36
N GLU A 57 1.03 -1.79 -13.17
CA GLU A 57 0.78 -1.77 -14.60
C GLU A 57 1.93 -2.44 -15.34
N ILE A 58 1.63 -3.52 -16.04
CA ILE A 58 2.60 -4.32 -16.77
C ILE A 58 2.24 -4.31 -18.26
N GLU A 59 3.23 -4.05 -19.11
CA GLU A 59 3.09 -4.07 -20.57
C GLU A 59 4.01 -5.12 -21.19
N GLY A 60 3.51 -5.82 -22.18
CA GLY A 60 4.27 -6.78 -22.97
C GLY A 60 3.39 -7.58 -23.93
N LEU A 61 4.04 -8.25 -24.88
CA LEU A 61 3.38 -9.16 -25.81
C LEU A 61 3.47 -10.59 -25.29
N ARG A 62 2.51 -11.41 -25.67
CA ARG A 62 2.49 -12.83 -25.27
C ARG A 62 3.75 -13.56 -25.74
N GLY A 63 4.51 -14.10 -24.80
CA GLY A 63 5.75 -14.84 -25.06
C GLY A 63 7.01 -13.96 -25.08
N GLU A 64 6.89 -12.67 -24.76
CA GLU A 64 8.01 -11.76 -24.59
C GLU A 64 8.24 -11.41 -23.12
N VAL A 65 9.36 -10.75 -22.82
CA VAL A 65 9.62 -10.21 -21.47
C VAL A 65 8.71 -9.00 -21.24
N HIS A 66 7.97 -9.02 -20.14
CA HIS A 66 7.10 -7.91 -19.76
C HIS A 66 7.87 -6.82 -19.00
N THR A 67 7.38 -5.60 -19.11
CA THR A 67 7.96 -4.43 -18.45
C THR A 67 6.93 -3.78 -17.52
N THR A 68 7.33 -3.53 -16.28
CA THR A 68 6.52 -2.72 -15.37
C THR A 68 6.57 -1.26 -15.81
N LYS A 69 5.41 -0.68 -16.06
CA LYS A 69 5.25 0.72 -16.48
C LYS A 69 5.04 1.64 -15.30
N LYS A 70 4.23 1.21 -14.35
CA LYS A 70 3.85 2.03 -13.21
C LYS A 70 3.56 1.14 -12.01
N ILE A 71 3.93 1.64 -10.83
CA ILE A 71 3.45 1.15 -9.55
C ILE A 71 2.83 2.33 -8.83
N SER A 72 1.58 2.21 -8.41
CA SER A 72 0.90 3.17 -7.56
C SER A 72 0.31 2.48 -6.34
N VAL A 73 0.12 3.24 -5.26
CA VAL A 73 -0.24 2.67 -3.96
C VAL A 73 -1.41 3.42 -3.34
N THR A 74 -2.24 2.70 -2.59
CA THR A 74 -3.26 3.26 -1.70
C THR A 74 -3.00 2.74 -0.29
N PRO A 75 -2.35 3.52 0.59
CA PRO A 75 -2.25 3.19 2.00
C PRO A 75 -3.62 3.07 2.65
N THR A 76 -3.81 2.02 3.43
CA THR A 76 -5.08 1.74 4.11
C THR A 76 -4.87 1.49 5.60
N ARG A 77 -5.93 1.67 6.38
CA ARG A 77 -6.00 1.27 7.78
C ARG A 77 -7.35 0.64 8.08
N VAL A 78 -7.37 -0.32 8.97
CA VAL A 78 -8.61 -0.93 9.45
C VAL A 78 -9.23 -0.02 10.50
N ASP A 79 -10.44 0.48 10.26
CA ASP A 79 -11.30 0.99 11.33
C ASP A 79 -11.94 -0.21 12.04
N ARG A 80 -11.50 -0.46 13.26
CA ARG A 80 -11.94 -1.61 14.05
C ARG A 80 -13.29 -1.41 14.73
N SER A 81 -13.85 -0.20 14.70
CA SER A 81 -15.16 0.08 15.29
C SER A 81 -16.30 -0.53 14.47
N ASN A 82 -16.11 -0.57 13.17
CA ASN A 82 -17.07 -1.08 12.19
C ASN A 82 -16.49 -2.10 11.21
N TYR A 83 -15.19 -2.42 11.35
CA TYR A 83 -14.45 -3.31 10.46
C TYR A 83 -14.46 -2.86 8.99
N GLU A 84 -14.21 -1.57 8.79
CA GLU A 84 -14.04 -0.99 7.46
C GLU A 84 -12.57 -0.78 7.11
N ILE A 85 -12.28 -0.87 5.83
CA ILE A 85 -10.97 -0.54 5.28
C ILE A 85 -11.00 0.91 4.84
N VAL A 86 -10.19 1.74 5.50
CA VAL A 86 -10.13 3.18 5.28
C VAL A 86 -8.96 3.50 4.35
N PRO A 87 -9.20 4.06 3.15
CA PRO A 87 -8.17 4.65 2.32
C PRO A 87 -7.66 5.93 2.99
N LEU A 88 -6.43 5.90 3.49
CA LEU A 88 -5.93 6.93 4.41
C LEU A 88 -5.88 8.32 3.78
N PHE A 89 -5.41 8.45 2.54
CA PHE A 89 -5.28 9.75 1.89
C PHE A 89 -6.63 10.45 1.72
N ASP A 90 -7.61 9.74 1.18
CA ASP A 90 -8.95 10.29 0.93
C ASP A 90 -9.63 10.71 2.24
N GLU A 91 -9.50 9.88 3.29
CA GLU A 91 -10.12 10.15 4.57
C GLU A 91 -9.45 11.31 5.31
N ILE A 92 -8.13 11.42 5.29
CA ILE A 92 -7.38 12.56 5.84
C ILE A 92 -7.89 13.88 5.26
N MET A 93 -8.18 13.92 3.95
CA MET A 93 -8.69 15.13 3.28
C MET A 93 -10.12 15.50 3.70
N ASN A 94 -10.90 14.55 4.19
CA ASN A 94 -12.27 14.76 4.65
C ASN A 94 -12.38 15.15 6.14
N LEU A 95 -11.35 14.86 6.93
CA LEU A 95 -11.34 15.12 8.38
C LEU A 95 -10.89 16.55 8.69
N GLU A 96 -11.41 17.10 9.79
CA GLU A 96 -11.02 18.41 10.30
C GLU A 96 -9.54 18.44 10.67
N ALA A 97 -8.84 19.51 10.26
CA ALA A 97 -7.42 19.69 10.56
C ALA A 97 -7.17 19.72 12.07
N GLY A 98 -6.19 18.93 12.54
CA GLY A 98 -5.82 18.84 13.94
C GLY A 98 -6.75 17.97 14.80
N SER A 99 -7.78 17.34 14.22
CA SER A 99 -8.60 16.38 14.95
C SER A 99 -7.78 15.16 15.35
N TYR A 100 -8.16 14.50 16.44
CA TYR A 100 -7.46 13.31 16.96
C TYR A 100 -7.38 12.19 15.92
N LEU A 101 -8.48 11.92 15.23
CA LEU A 101 -8.55 10.86 14.22
C LEU A 101 -7.67 11.19 13.01
N ARG A 102 -7.70 12.45 12.56
CA ARG A 102 -6.82 12.89 11.46
C ARG A 102 -5.35 12.70 11.79
N ASN A 103 -4.92 13.07 13.00
CA ASN A 103 -3.53 12.90 13.42
C ASN A 103 -3.10 11.43 13.42
N ILE A 104 -3.98 10.49 13.83
CA ILE A 104 -3.74 9.06 13.75
C ILE A 104 -3.56 8.62 12.30
N TYR A 105 -4.43 9.05 11.40
CA TYR A 105 -4.38 8.64 10.00
C TYR A 105 -3.19 9.24 9.25
N GLU A 106 -2.83 10.49 9.54
CA GLU A 106 -1.62 11.13 9.01
C GLU A 106 -0.35 10.38 9.48
N GLY A 107 -0.28 9.98 10.75
CA GLY A 107 0.80 9.15 11.26
C GLY A 107 0.88 7.80 10.53
N ALA A 108 -0.23 7.09 10.44
CA ALA A 108 -0.30 5.80 9.75
C ALA A 108 0.07 5.90 8.25
N TYR A 109 -0.36 6.97 7.58
CA TYR A 109 -0.02 7.26 6.20
C TYR A 109 1.49 7.49 6.02
N ASN A 110 2.07 8.37 6.84
CA ASN A 110 3.49 8.71 6.77
C ASN A 110 4.37 7.51 7.07
N ASP A 111 4.04 6.72 8.08
CA ASP A 111 4.75 5.50 8.43
C ASP A 111 4.69 4.48 7.29
N THR A 112 3.51 4.30 6.68
CA THR A 112 3.33 3.42 5.53
C THR A 112 4.20 3.84 4.35
N MET A 113 4.14 5.11 3.95
CA MET A 113 4.93 5.61 2.82
C MET A 113 6.43 5.50 3.09
N THR A 114 6.86 5.82 4.32
CA THR A 114 8.26 5.68 4.74
C THR A 114 8.76 4.24 4.57
N VAL A 115 7.96 3.25 4.99
CA VAL A 115 8.33 1.85 4.84
C VAL A 115 8.35 1.42 3.38
N LEU A 116 7.32 1.76 2.60
CA LEU A 116 7.23 1.39 1.19
C LEU A 116 8.42 1.89 0.38
N GLU A 117 8.88 3.12 0.66
CA GLU A 117 9.95 3.81 -0.05
C GLU A 117 11.37 3.56 0.52
N GLN A 118 11.50 2.71 1.53
CA GLN A 118 12.75 2.49 2.26
C GLN A 118 13.90 1.99 1.37
N LEU A 119 13.62 1.34 0.25
CA LEU A 119 14.62 0.87 -0.71
C LEU A 119 14.93 1.88 -1.83
N GLY A 120 14.43 3.12 -1.71
CA GLY A 120 14.74 4.24 -2.60
C GLY A 120 13.76 4.43 -3.76
N GLU A 121 12.80 3.55 -3.93
CA GLU A 121 11.69 3.72 -4.88
C GLU A 121 10.74 4.82 -4.40
N LYS A 122 10.04 5.45 -5.35
CA LYS A 122 8.98 6.42 -5.07
C LYS A 122 7.71 5.99 -5.78
N PHE A 123 6.57 6.18 -5.13
CA PHE A 123 5.29 5.68 -5.62
C PHE A 123 4.26 6.79 -5.71
N ASP A 124 3.52 6.79 -6.82
CA ASP A 124 2.33 7.62 -6.97
C ASP A 124 1.19 7.06 -6.11
N LEU A 125 0.34 7.97 -5.63
CA LEU A 125 -0.91 7.57 -5.00
C LEU A 125 -1.94 7.21 -6.06
N GLU A 126 -2.62 6.09 -5.87
CA GLU A 126 -3.84 5.77 -6.60
C GLU A 126 -5.01 6.40 -5.85
N VAL A 127 -5.44 7.56 -6.31
CA VAL A 127 -6.54 8.32 -5.71
C VAL A 127 -7.80 8.09 -6.54
N LYS A 128 -8.93 7.87 -5.90
CA LYS A 128 -10.23 7.83 -6.60
C LYS A 128 -10.46 9.17 -7.27
N GLU A 129 -10.60 9.18 -8.60
CA GLU A 129 -11.16 10.34 -9.27
C GLU A 129 -12.53 10.64 -8.64
N LYS A 130 -12.67 11.84 -8.07
CA LYS A 130 -14.00 12.32 -7.69
C LYS A 130 -14.81 12.38 -8.97
N ASN A 131 -15.74 11.44 -9.16
CA ASN A 131 -16.75 11.60 -10.18
C ASN A 131 -17.39 12.97 -9.96
N GLN A 132 -17.06 13.92 -10.83
CA GLN A 132 -17.81 15.17 -10.93
C GLN A 132 -19.19 14.73 -11.39
N GLY A 133 -20.08 14.58 -10.43
CA GLY A 133 -21.48 14.25 -10.68
C GLY A 133 -22.06 15.29 -11.62
N SER A 134 -22.56 14.79 -12.73
CA SER A 134 -23.44 15.50 -13.65
C SER A 134 -24.75 15.86 -12.98
#